data_e20d160da47c30a04ea62bc94e2c4c62
#
_entry.id   e20d160da47c30a04ea62bc94e2c4c62
#
_cell.length_a   1.000
_cell.length_b   1.000
_cell.length_c   1.000
_cell.angle_alpha   90.00
_cell.angle_beta   90.00
_cell.angle_gamma   90.00
#
_symmetry.space_group_name_H-M   'P 1'
#
loop_
_entity.id
_entity.type
_entity.pdbx_description
1 polymer ?
#
loop_
_entity_poly.entity_id
_entity_poly.type
_entity_poly.pdbx_seq_one_letter_code
_entity_poly.pdbx_strand_id
1 'polypeptide(L)'
;MAYHNTSGTAANTADLLVRLKDFLVGTVGWPLHDDRSGDAEPSYVLTSAGESGSEDIFIRFVNDTAADRIAVRAYLYWDAVTHAGVKEAFQTSYTYIKTVDASAFLYWIYADKDHVFIVTKIVATYYGQYSGLIKRFWSGAVAVTQAAAGPGADITLQVNDASIFTVGSSYIIKDDAGIERVQVSAVDTVSIPDTVTLASLVSAYAVGAKIGEDPQPVVVGHYQSPGSFYAINKFDGWASAAGQTGSCAAAHGNFQTAANPDQRYGLVTMFPWLVAHTTAAYKELRGELIEVYAIGSGAADSEDVLTLNGASYKIFNLSGPGWCAVKE
;
A
#
# COMPACT_ATOMS: atom_id res chain seq x y z
N MET A 1 -16.45 7.05 3.89
CA MET A 1 -15.73 5.82 3.47
C MET A 1 -16.62 4.62 3.76
N ALA A 2 -16.92 3.82 2.76
CA ALA A 2 -17.60 2.55 2.96
C ALA A 2 -16.52 1.47 3.17
N TYR A 3 -16.31 1.09 4.41
CA TYR A 3 -15.42 0.00 4.77
C TYR A 3 -16.19 -1.32 4.70
N HIS A 4 -15.62 -2.30 4.03
CA HIS A 4 -16.24 -3.58 3.77
C HIS A 4 -15.41 -4.71 4.35
N ASN A 5 -16.08 -5.74 4.87
CA ASN A 5 -15.42 -6.94 5.31
C ASN A 5 -16.16 -8.21 4.86
N THR A 6 -15.43 -9.29 4.76
CA THR A 6 -15.98 -10.64 4.57
C THR A 6 -15.06 -11.67 5.20
N SER A 7 -15.61 -12.80 5.59
CA SER A 7 -14.86 -13.93 6.14
C SER A 7 -15.45 -15.25 5.69
N GLY A 8 -14.66 -16.31 5.77
CA GLY A 8 -15.14 -17.63 5.39
C GLY A 8 -14.06 -18.69 5.40
N THR A 9 -14.36 -19.80 4.75
CA THR A 9 -13.42 -20.89 4.53
C THR A 9 -13.09 -20.98 3.06
N ALA A 10 -11.81 -20.92 2.72
CA ALA A 10 -11.31 -21.21 1.38
C ALA A 10 -10.89 -22.69 1.31
N ALA A 11 -11.24 -23.37 0.22
CA ALA A 11 -10.89 -24.76 0.01
C ALA A 11 -9.38 -24.95 -0.27
N ASN A 12 -8.77 -23.98 -0.92
CA ASN A 12 -7.34 -23.92 -1.30
C ASN A 12 -6.97 -22.49 -1.73
N THR A 13 -5.74 -22.32 -2.22
CA THR A 13 -5.19 -21.04 -2.70
C THR A 13 -6.01 -20.45 -3.85
N ALA A 14 -6.40 -21.28 -4.82
CA ALA A 14 -7.17 -20.83 -5.99
C ALA A 14 -8.58 -20.35 -5.59
N ASP A 15 -9.24 -21.03 -4.67
CA ASP A 15 -10.55 -20.62 -4.15
C ASP A 15 -10.47 -19.27 -3.42
N LEU A 16 -9.44 -19.07 -2.58
CA LEU A 16 -9.24 -17.76 -1.95
C LEU A 16 -9.00 -16.65 -2.97
N LEU A 17 -8.19 -16.89 -4.00
CA LEU A 17 -7.91 -15.91 -5.04
C LEU A 17 -9.20 -15.46 -5.76
N VAL A 18 -10.09 -16.41 -6.09
CA VAL A 18 -11.39 -16.09 -6.72
C VAL A 18 -12.27 -15.30 -5.77
N ARG A 19 -12.38 -15.73 -4.51
CA ARG A 19 -13.19 -15.01 -3.48
C ARG A 19 -12.71 -13.60 -3.24
N LEU A 20 -11.38 -13.40 -3.20
CA LEU A 20 -10.76 -12.09 -3.06
C LEU A 20 -11.13 -11.18 -4.24
N LYS A 21 -10.97 -11.68 -5.47
CA LYS A 21 -11.37 -10.94 -6.68
C LYS A 21 -12.87 -10.61 -6.65
N ASP A 22 -13.74 -11.58 -6.34
CA ASP A 22 -15.19 -11.38 -6.34
C ASP A 22 -15.62 -10.37 -5.27
N PHE A 23 -14.99 -10.38 -4.09
CA PHE A 23 -15.25 -9.42 -3.03
C PHE A 23 -14.79 -8.01 -3.42
N LEU A 24 -13.55 -7.86 -3.91
CA LEU A 24 -13.01 -6.55 -4.29
C LEU A 24 -13.79 -5.93 -5.46
N VAL A 25 -14.16 -6.72 -6.47
CA VAL A 25 -14.92 -6.24 -7.63
C VAL A 25 -16.39 -6.01 -7.28
N GLY A 26 -17.04 -7.01 -6.69
CA GLY A 26 -18.50 -7.01 -6.52
C GLY A 26 -18.99 -6.21 -5.31
N THR A 27 -18.18 -6.09 -4.25
CA THR A 27 -18.58 -5.42 -3.00
C THR A 27 -17.87 -4.09 -2.80
N VAL A 28 -16.55 -4.07 -2.95
CA VAL A 28 -15.74 -2.85 -2.71
C VAL A 28 -15.76 -1.92 -3.93
N GLY A 29 -15.91 -2.48 -5.12
CA GLY A 29 -15.99 -1.73 -6.37
C GLY A 29 -14.63 -1.42 -7.00
N TRP A 30 -13.61 -2.26 -6.76
CA TRP A 30 -12.36 -2.20 -7.50
C TRP A 30 -12.56 -2.75 -8.93
N PRO A 31 -12.28 -2.02 -9.99
CA PRO A 31 -12.31 -2.57 -11.34
C PRO A 31 -11.35 -3.75 -11.53
N LEU A 32 -11.83 -4.82 -12.18
CA LEU A 32 -10.97 -5.85 -12.73
C LEU A 32 -10.30 -5.30 -13.98
N HIS A 33 -9.01 -5.01 -13.89
CA HIS A 33 -8.26 -4.37 -14.96
C HIS A 33 -7.72 -5.39 -15.99
N ASP A 34 -7.25 -6.55 -15.50
CA ASP A 34 -6.76 -7.61 -16.36
C ASP A 34 -7.06 -8.99 -15.72
N ASP A 35 -7.75 -9.85 -16.47
CA ASP A 35 -8.09 -11.22 -16.07
C ASP A 35 -7.09 -12.21 -16.70
N ARG A 36 -6.22 -12.74 -15.89
CA ARG A 36 -5.20 -13.72 -16.25
C ARG A 36 -5.47 -15.09 -15.62
N SER A 37 -6.75 -15.42 -15.38
CA SER A 37 -7.15 -16.68 -14.75
C SER A 37 -6.84 -17.92 -15.60
N GLY A 38 -6.65 -17.74 -16.89
CA GLY A 38 -6.28 -18.81 -17.85
C GLY A 38 -4.78 -19.08 -17.98
N ASP A 39 -3.93 -18.32 -17.30
CA ASP A 39 -2.49 -18.49 -17.36
C ASP A 39 -2.00 -19.72 -16.58
N ALA A 40 -0.76 -20.13 -16.81
CA ALA A 40 -0.10 -21.16 -16.03
C ALA A 40 -0.01 -20.80 -14.54
N GLU A 41 0.15 -19.50 -14.23
CA GLU A 41 0.00 -18.92 -12.90
C GLU A 41 -1.24 -18.00 -12.92
N PRO A 42 -2.42 -18.52 -12.60
CA PRO A 42 -3.65 -17.74 -12.61
C PRO A 42 -3.53 -16.47 -11.77
N SER A 43 -3.97 -15.34 -12.30
CA SER A 43 -3.88 -14.07 -11.58
C SER A 43 -4.96 -13.08 -12.00
N TYR A 44 -5.17 -12.07 -11.15
CA TYR A 44 -6.05 -10.93 -11.41
C TYR A 44 -5.30 -9.65 -11.13
N VAL A 45 -5.38 -8.69 -12.03
CA VAL A 45 -4.94 -7.32 -11.79
C VAL A 45 -6.15 -6.45 -11.48
N LEU A 46 -6.17 -5.86 -10.32
CA LEU A 46 -7.22 -5.00 -9.84
C LEU A 46 -6.70 -3.58 -9.73
N THR A 47 -7.58 -2.61 -10.01
CA THR A 47 -7.24 -1.19 -9.90
C THR A 47 -8.18 -0.49 -8.92
N SER A 48 -7.74 0.64 -8.38
CA SER A 48 -8.61 1.55 -7.67
C SER A 48 -8.14 2.99 -7.86
N ALA A 49 -9.10 3.89 -7.97
CA ALA A 49 -8.84 5.34 -7.95
C ALA A 49 -8.80 5.90 -6.52
N GLY A 50 -8.86 5.04 -5.51
CA GLY A 50 -8.94 5.43 -4.11
C GLY A 50 -10.27 6.09 -3.74
N GLU A 51 -10.43 6.45 -2.48
CA GLU A 51 -11.60 7.22 -2.01
C GLU A 51 -11.61 8.65 -2.59
N SER A 52 -10.44 9.21 -2.91
CA SER A 52 -10.29 10.51 -3.56
C SER A 52 -10.79 10.51 -5.02
N GLY A 53 -10.84 9.34 -5.66
CA GLY A 53 -11.14 9.20 -7.09
C GLY A 53 -9.99 9.62 -8.02
N SER A 54 -8.80 9.89 -7.47
CA SER A 54 -7.65 10.41 -8.23
C SER A 54 -6.35 9.61 -8.04
N GLU A 55 -6.41 8.49 -7.31
CA GLU A 55 -5.26 7.62 -7.11
C GLU A 55 -5.12 6.61 -8.26
N ASP A 56 -3.91 6.05 -8.40
CA ASP A 56 -3.59 5.03 -9.39
C ASP A 56 -3.05 3.81 -8.65
N ILE A 57 -3.95 2.94 -8.20
CA ILE A 57 -3.61 1.72 -7.49
C ILE A 57 -3.72 0.56 -8.49
N PHE A 58 -2.60 -0.15 -8.73
CA PHE A 58 -2.57 -1.38 -9.54
C PHE A 58 -1.97 -2.49 -8.71
N ILE A 59 -2.77 -3.51 -8.37
CA ILE A 59 -2.33 -4.66 -7.60
C ILE A 59 -2.66 -5.94 -8.35
N ARG A 60 -1.65 -6.78 -8.54
CA ARG A 60 -1.77 -8.11 -9.10
C ARG A 60 -1.69 -9.16 -7.99
N PHE A 61 -2.69 -10.01 -7.93
CA PHE A 61 -2.74 -11.19 -7.08
C PHE A 61 -2.49 -12.44 -7.93
N VAL A 62 -1.45 -13.20 -7.62
CA VAL A 62 -0.99 -14.35 -8.43
C VAL A 62 -1.08 -15.62 -7.60
N ASN A 63 -1.74 -16.64 -8.13
CA ASN A 63 -1.76 -17.97 -7.52
C ASN A 63 -0.40 -18.66 -7.68
N ASP A 64 0.38 -18.70 -6.59
CA ASP A 64 1.66 -19.41 -6.51
C ASP A 64 1.48 -20.69 -5.68
N THR A 65 0.86 -21.69 -6.29
CA THR A 65 0.54 -22.98 -5.64
C THR A 65 1.79 -23.75 -5.22
N ALA A 66 2.89 -23.58 -5.96
CA ALA A 66 4.16 -24.23 -5.62
C ALA A 66 4.73 -23.78 -4.26
N ALA A 67 4.33 -22.59 -3.80
CA ALA A 67 4.77 -22.00 -2.54
C ALA A 67 3.64 -21.85 -1.50
N ASP A 68 2.46 -22.43 -1.74
CA ASP A 68 1.28 -22.28 -0.87
C ASP A 68 0.99 -20.81 -0.53
N ARG A 69 0.80 -19.97 -1.56
CA ARG A 69 0.57 -18.54 -1.36
C ARG A 69 -0.11 -17.87 -2.55
N ILE A 70 -0.71 -16.72 -2.30
CA ILE A 70 -1.05 -15.75 -3.32
C ILE A 70 0.03 -14.66 -3.28
N ALA A 71 0.88 -14.57 -4.30
CA ALA A 71 1.85 -13.49 -4.41
C ALA A 71 1.12 -12.17 -4.71
N VAL A 72 1.52 -11.10 -4.01
CA VAL A 72 0.92 -9.77 -4.14
C VAL A 72 1.96 -8.81 -4.71
N ARG A 73 1.64 -8.16 -5.81
CA ARG A 73 2.54 -7.28 -6.54
C ARG A 73 1.83 -5.97 -6.83
N ALA A 74 2.43 -4.84 -6.45
CA ALA A 74 1.93 -3.53 -6.85
C ALA A 74 2.75 -2.94 -7.97
N TYR A 75 2.10 -2.18 -8.84
CA TYR A 75 2.71 -1.54 -10.00
C TYR A 75 2.37 -0.05 -10.04
N LEU A 76 3.25 0.74 -10.64
CA LEU A 76 2.95 2.13 -10.97
C LEU A 76 1.84 2.21 -12.00
N TYR A 77 1.91 1.33 -12.99
CA TYR A 77 0.94 1.17 -14.07
C TYR A 77 0.95 -0.27 -14.55
N TRP A 78 -0.18 -0.74 -15.08
CA TRP A 78 -0.33 -2.04 -15.71
C TRP A 78 -0.94 -1.87 -17.10
N ASP A 79 -0.26 -2.37 -18.13
CA ASP A 79 -0.78 -2.43 -19.48
C ASP A 79 -1.53 -3.76 -19.70
N ALA A 80 -2.84 -3.70 -19.80
CA ALA A 80 -3.69 -4.88 -20.01
C ALA A 80 -3.59 -5.46 -21.43
N VAL A 81 -3.00 -4.73 -22.39
CA VAL A 81 -2.82 -5.23 -23.77
C VAL A 81 -1.55 -6.08 -23.88
N THR A 82 -0.46 -5.58 -23.33
CA THR A 82 0.82 -6.31 -23.28
C THR A 82 0.97 -7.21 -22.06
N HIS A 83 0.03 -7.11 -21.11
CA HIS A 83 0.04 -7.83 -19.82
C HIS A 83 1.33 -7.60 -19.02
N ALA A 84 1.80 -6.37 -19.01
CA ALA A 84 3.05 -5.96 -18.40
C ALA A 84 2.87 -4.81 -17.41
N GLY A 85 3.58 -4.90 -16.29
CA GLY A 85 3.61 -3.86 -15.25
C GLY A 85 4.84 -2.97 -15.36
N VAL A 86 4.66 -1.68 -15.10
CA VAL A 86 5.73 -0.68 -14.99
C VAL A 86 6.06 -0.47 -13.52
N LYS A 87 7.34 -0.55 -13.14
CA LYS A 87 7.83 -0.35 -11.77
C LYS A 87 7.09 -1.24 -10.76
N GLU A 88 7.65 -2.36 -10.43
CA GLU A 88 7.07 -3.34 -9.53
C GLU A 88 7.53 -3.13 -8.08
N ALA A 89 6.60 -3.17 -7.13
CA ALA A 89 6.86 -3.36 -5.72
C ALA A 89 6.54 -4.82 -5.36
N PHE A 90 7.56 -5.64 -5.27
CA PHE A 90 7.44 -7.06 -4.98
C PHE A 90 8.69 -7.61 -4.29
N GLN A 91 8.47 -8.51 -3.36
CA GLN A 91 9.53 -9.31 -2.75
C GLN A 91 9.00 -10.70 -2.39
N THR A 92 9.60 -11.73 -2.99
CA THR A 92 9.18 -13.13 -2.86
C THR A 92 8.98 -13.61 -1.43
N SER A 93 9.75 -13.09 -0.49
CA SER A 93 9.70 -13.52 0.91
C SER A 93 8.72 -12.74 1.78
N TYR A 94 8.16 -11.60 1.28
CA TYR A 94 7.40 -10.67 2.13
C TYR A 94 6.13 -10.10 1.52
N THR A 95 5.88 -10.27 0.22
CA THR A 95 4.66 -9.73 -0.41
C THR A 95 3.77 -10.85 -0.90
N TYR A 96 3.15 -11.55 0.05
CA TYR A 96 2.25 -12.65 -0.25
C TYR A 96 1.21 -12.87 0.86
N ILE A 97 0.07 -13.39 0.48
CA ILE A 97 -0.92 -13.96 1.39
C ILE A 97 -0.55 -15.42 1.60
N LYS A 98 -0.28 -15.81 2.85
CA LYS A 98 -0.01 -17.21 3.16
C LYS A 98 -1.28 -18.04 3.03
N THR A 99 -1.19 -19.14 2.32
CA THR A 99 -2.26 -20.09 2.09
C THR A 99 -1.79 -21.53 2.30
N VAL A 100 -2.66 -22.50 2.09
CA VAL A 100 -2.36 -23.93 2.00
C VAL A 100 -3.17 -24.50 0.84
N ASP A 101 -2.52 -25.19 -0.07
CA ASP A 101 -3.21 -25.74 -1.24
C ASP A 101 -3.84 -27.11 -0.96
N ALA A 102 -3.30 -27.86 0.01
CA ALA A 102 -3.72 -29.23 0.32
C ALA A 102 -4.92 -29.32 1.29
N SER A 103 -5.38 -28.22 1.90
CA SER A 103 -6.45 -28.23 2.88
C SER A 103 -7.19 -26.91 2.96
N ALA A 104 -8.44 -26.95 3.41
CA ALA A 104 -9.23 -25.76 3.68
C ALA A 104 -8.68 -24.96 4.86
N PHE A 105 -8.79 -23.65 4.79
CA PHE A 105 -8.35 -22.70 5.83
C PHE A 105 -9.31 -21.51 5.93
N LEU A 106 -9.30 -20.85 7.09
CA LEU A 106 -10.13 -19.67 7.33
C LEU A 106 -9.45 -18.40 6.78
N TYR A 107 -10.28 -17.44 6.36
CA TYR A 107 -9.82 -16.13 5.92
C TYR A 107 -10.77 -15.02 6.38
N TRP A 108 -10.21 -13.81 6.48
CA TRP A 108 -10.89 -12.53 6.66
C TRP A 108 -10.30 -11.53 5.69
N ILE A 109 -11.16 -10.77 5.01
CA ILE A 109 -10.76 -9.71 4.06
C ILE A 109 -11.44 -8.43 4.51
N TYR A 110 -10.67 -7.39 4.66
CA TYR A 110 -11.08 -6.05 5.02
C TYR A 110 -10.62 -5.09 3.94
N ALA A 111 -11.51 -4.28 3.38
CA ALA A 111 -11.13 -3.39 2.28
C ALA A 111 -12.05 -2.17 2.17
N ASP A 112 -11.50 -1.13 1.59
CA ASP A 112 -12.19 0.00 1.00
C ASP A 112 -11.54 0.31 -0.37
N LYS A 113 -11.78 1.50 -0.92
CA LYS A 113 -11.16 1.87 -2.19
C LYS A 113 -9.67 2.20 -2.09
N ASP A 114 -9.15 2.46 -0.90
CA ASP A 114 -7.76 2.81 -0.68
C ASP A 114 -6.87 1.59 -0.45
N HIS A 115 -7.40 0.55 0.19
CA HIS A 115 -6.58 -0.59 0.60
C HIS A 115 -7.36 -1.89 0.76
N VAL A 116 -6.61 -2.98 0.88
CA VAL A 116 -7.10 -4.29 1.30
C VAL A 116 -6.15 -4.88 2.36
N PHE A 117 -6.73 -5.38 3.44
CA PHE A 117 -6.03 -6.15 4.46
C PHE A 117 -6.64 -7.56 4.55
N ILE A 118 -5.79 -8.57 4.45
CA ILE A 118 -6.22 -9.97 4.41
C ILE A 118 -5.55 -10.71 5.54
N VAL A 119 -6.35 -11.47 6.30
CA VAL A 119 -5.86 -12.40 7.31
C VAL A 119 -6.23 -13.81 6.90
N THR A 120 -5.29 -14.74 7.00
CA THR A 120 -5.53 -16.18 6.84
C THR A 120 -5.15 -16.91 8.13
N LYS A 121 -5.88 -17.98 8.46
CA LYS A 121 -5.59 -18.85 9.60
C LYS A 121 -5.23 -20.23 9.08
N ILE A 122 -3.97 -20.60 9.21
CA ILE A 122 -3.43 -21.90 8.84
C ILE A 122 -3.18 -22.69 10.11
N VAL A 123 -3.97 -23.75 10.31
CA VAL A 123 -4.02 -24.52 11.58
C VAL A 123 -4.38 -23.57 12.74
N ALA A 124 -3.42 -23.14 13.54
CA ALA A 124 -3.62 -22.23 14.68
C ALA A 124 -2.94 -20.89 14.50
N THR A 125 -2.27 -20.64 13.35
CA THR A 125 -1.45 -19.45 13.12
C THR A 125 -2.14 -18.49 12.17
N TYR A 126 -2.19 -17.22 12.54
CA TYR A 126 -2.74 -16.14 11.71
C TYR A 126 -1.62 -15.43 10.95
N TYR A 127 -1.89 -15.15 9.67
CA TYR A 127 -0.98 -14.44 8.77
C TYR A 127 -1.72 -13.24 8.18
N GLY A 128 -1.10 -12.06 8.19
CA GLY A 128 -1.70 -10.84 7.66
C GLY A 128 -0.94 -10.30 6.46
N GLN A 129 -1.66 -9.73 5.51
CA GLN A 129 -1.11 -9.04 4.33
C GLN A 129 -1.87 -7.74 4.10
N TYR A 130 -1.15 -6.64 3.99
CA TYR A 130 -1.68 -5.32 3.64
C TYR A 130 -1.27 -4.93 2.22
N SER A 131 -2.18 -4.32 1.47
CA SER A 131 -1.91 -3.81 0.12
C SER A 131 -2.77 -2.60 -0.17
N GLY A 132 -2.17 -1.53 -0.66
CA GLY A 132 -2.87 -0.30 -1.00
C GLY A 132 -2.19 0.95 -0.50
N LEU A 133 -2.94 2.03 -0.34
CA LEU A 133 -2.44 3.30 0.18
C LEU A 133 -2.21 3.24 1.70
N ILE A 134 -1.42 4.17 2.19
CA ILE A 134 -1.29 4.47 3.62
C ILE A 134 -1.86 5.87 3.89
N LYS A 135 -2.35 6.11 5.09
CA LYS A 135 -2.71 7.45 5.55
C LYS A 135 -1.42 8.22 5.82
N ARG A 136 -1.10 9.13 4.93
CA ARG A 136 0.16 9.90 4.96
C ARG A 136 0.18 10.88 6.11
N PHE A 137 1.34 11.11 6.70
CA PHE A 137 1.55 12.22 7.65
C PHE A 137 1.73 13.56 6.94
N TRP A 138 2.13 13.54 5.70
CA TRP A 138 2.13 14.70 4.81
C TRP A 138 1.14 14.45 3.68
N SER A 139 0.15 15.25 3.59
CA SER A 139 -0.63 15.41 2.36
C SER A 139 0.10 16.43 1.50
N GLY A 140 1.18 16.04 0.84
CA GLY A 140 1.78 16.91 -0.15
C GLY A 140 0.76 17.23 -1.23
N ALA A 141 0.56 18.51 -1.51
CA ALA A 141 -0.27 18.90 -2.63
C ALA A 141 0.34 18.33 -3.92
N VAL A 142 -0.51 17.94 -4.85
CA VAL A 142 -0.12 17.38 -6.15
C VAL A 142 -0.65 18.27 -7.25
N ALA A 143 0.25 18.73 -8.12
CA ALA A 143 -0.14 19.39 -9.36
C ALA A 143 -0.15 18.38 -10.52
N VAL A 144 -0.87 18.76 -11.57
CA VAL A 144 -1.02 17.96 -12.79
C VAL A 144 -0.48 18.76 -13.97
N THR A 145 0.37 18.14 -14.80
CA THR A 145 0.90 18.78 -16.00
C THR A 145 -0.19 19.06 -17.04
N GLN A 146 -0.19 20.25 -17.60
CA GLN A 146 -1.14 20.70 -18.64
C GLN A 146 -0.60 20.51 -20.06
N ALA A 147 0.70 20.24 -20.19
CA ALA A 147 1.37 19.94 -21.45
C ALA A 147 2.38 18.80 -21.26
N ALA A 148 2.68 18.07 -22.34
CA ALA A 148 3.74 17.07 -22.34
C ALA A 148 5.12 17.73 -22.20
N ALA A 149 6.05 17.05 -21.56
CA ALA A 149 7.44 17.50 -21.40
C ALA A 149 8.43 16.42 -21.85
N GLY A 150 9.48 16.83 -22.53
CA GLY A 150 10.61 15.98 -22.91
C GLY A 150 11.77 16.10 -21.92
N PRO A 151 12.73 15.16 -21.98
CA PRO A 151 13.93 15.21 -21.15
C PRO A 151 14.81 16.42 -21.51
N GLY A 152 15.54 16.94 -20.52
CA GLY A 152 16.44 18.08 -20.71
C GLY A 152 16.81 18.77 -19.40
N ALA A 153 17.60 19.85 -19.51
CA ALA A 153 17.86 20.77 -18.41
C ALA A 153 16.94 21.99 -18.51
N ASP A 154 16.64 22.61 -17.37
CA ASP A 154 15.82 23.83 -17.25
C ASP A 154 14.45 23.69 -17.96
N ILE A 155 13.79 22.56 -17.74
CA ILE A 155 12.50 22.24 -18.36
C ILE A 155 11.36 22.97 -17.66
N THR A 156 10.63 23.80 -18.39
CA THR A 156 9.43 24.47 -17.89
C THR A 156 8.19 23.64 -18.18
N LEU A 157 7.50 23.22 -17.11
CA LEU A 157 6.22 22.51 -17.16
C LEU A 157 5.08 23.49 -16.96
N GLN A 158 4.02 23.34 -17.74
CA GLN A 158 2.71 23.93 -17.44
C GLN A 158 1.99 23.03 -16.45
N VAL A 159 1.49 23.59 -15.36
CA VAL A 159 0.78 22.86 -14.30
C VAL A 159 -0.54 23.56 -13.96
N ASN A 160 -1.44 22.80 -13.33
CA ASN A 160 -2.72 23.36 -12.89
C ASN A 160 -2.62 24.23 -11.63
N ASP A 161 -1.55 24.04 -10.84
CA ASP A 161 -1.29 24.82 -9.62
C ASP A 161 0.22 24.80 -9.32
N ALA A 162 0.89 25.94 -9.51
CA ALA A 162 2.31 26.06 -9.19
C ALA A 162 2.56 26.61 -7.78
N SER A 163 1.55 27.02 -7.03
CA SER A 163 1.69 27.58 -5.68
C SER A 163 2.17 26.56 -4.65
N ILE A 164 2.05 25.27 -4.97
CA ILE A 164 2.49 24.15 -4.10
C ILE A 164 4.02 23.98 -4.10
N PHE A 165 4.73 24.58 -5.05
CA PHE A 165 6.15 24.35 -5.23
C PHE A 165 7.00 25.40 -4.54
N THR A 166 8.12 24.95 -3.98
CA THR A 166 9.16 25.83 -3.40
C THR A 166 10.44 25.68 -4.20
N VAL A 167 10.99 26.80 -4.65
CA VAL A 167 12.27 26.82 -5.39
C VAL A 167 13.38 26.21 -4.53
N GLY A 168 14.19 25.36 -5.14
CA GLY A 168 15.26 24.59 -4.49
C GLY A 168 14.81 23.27 -3.85
N SER A 169 13.51 23.06 -3.68
CA SER A 169 12.97 21.80 -3.13
C SER A 169 12.88 20.71 -4.19
N SER A 170 12.88 19.47 -3.73
CA SER A 170 12.74 18.29 -4.59
C SER A 170 11.33 17.74 -4.52
N TYR A 171 10.81 17.35 -5.67
CA TYR A 171 9.48 16.78 -5.86
C TYR A 171 9.59 15.51 -6.70
N ILE A 172 8.49 14.80 -6.82
CA ILE A 172 8.37 13.58 -7.61
C ILE A 172 7.42 13.88 -8.76
N ILE A 173 7.86 13.58 -9.99
CA ILE A 173 6.98 13.55 -11.16
C ILE A 173 6.74 12.11 -11.59
N LYS A 174 5.48 11.77 -11.92
CA LYS A 174 5.09 10.44 -12.38
C LYS A 174 4.00 10.49 -13.44
N ASP A 175 4.02 9.51 -14.32
CA ASP A 175 2.92 9.10 -15.18
C ASP A 175 2.93 7.57 -15.37
N ASP A 176 2.17 7.05 -16.31
CA ASP A 176 2.09 5.61 -16.60
C ASP A 176 3.42 5.03 -17.11
N ALA A 177 4.26 5.84 -17.74
CA ALA A 177 5.53 5.41 -18.33
C ALA A 177 6.69 5.45 -17.34
N GLY A 178 6.63 6.32 -16.32
CA GLY A 178 7.77 6.50 -15.45
C GLY A 178 7.52 7.38 -14.23
N ILE A 179 8.59 7.49 -13.47
CA ILE A 179 8.60 8.21 -12.20
C ILE A 179 10.04 8.61 -11.89
N GLU A 180 10.27 9.88 -11.54
CA GLU A 180 11.59 10.38 -11.16
C GLU A 180 11.51 11.52 -10.14
N ARG A 181 12.62 11.74 -9.45
CA ARG A 181 12.80 12.89 -8.55
C ARG A 181 13.35 14.06 -9.35
N VAL A 182 12.75 15.22 -9.15
CA VAL A 182 13.10 16.46 -9.83
C VAL A 182 13.32 17.57 -8.82
N GLN A 183 14.19 18.53 -9.13
CA GLN A 183 14.38 19.72 -8.31
C GLN A 183 13.78 20.94 -9.03
N VAL A 184 12.99 21.73 -8.30
CA VAL A 184 12.40 22.97 -8.81
C VAL A 184 13.42 24.08 -8.80
N SER A 185 13.65 24.71 -9.94
CA SER A 185 14.55 25.86 -10.10
C SER A 185 13.82 27.19 -10.20
N ALA A 186 12.56 27.21 -10.68
CA ALA A 186 11.72 28.41 -10.71
C ALA A 186 10.23 28.05 -10.63
N VAL A 187 9.43 28.99 -10.15
CA VAL A 187 7.96 28.89 -10.04
C VAL A 187 7.34 30.18 -10.56
N ASP A 188 6.32 30.08 -11.39
CA ASP A 188 5.52 31.20 -11.87
C ASP A 188 4.04 30.89 -11.70
N THR A 189 3.40 31.66 -10.81
CA THR A 189 1.95 31.58 -10.50
C THR A 189 1.16 32.73 -11.13
N VAL A 190 1.78 33.51 -11.99
CA VAL A 190 1.13 34.66 -12.67
C VAL A 190 0.72 34.31 -14.08
N SER A 191 1.49 33.44 -14.74
CA SER A 191 1.15 32.92 -16.08
C SER A 191 -0.11 32.03 -16.04
N ILE A 192 -0.81 31.94 -17.14
CA ILE A 192 -1.98 31.04 -17.30
C ILE A 192 -1.71 30.14 -18.51
N PRO A 193 -1.53 28.82 -18.32
CA PRO A 193 -1.47 28.10 -17.06
C PRO A 193 -0.22 28.45 -16.24
N ASP A 194 -0.27 28.18 -14.94
CA ASP A 194 0.89 28.27 -14.04
C ASP A 194 2.07 27.45 -14.55
N THR A 195 3.29 27.85 -14.22
CA THR A 195 4.47 27.07 -14.63
C THR A 195 5.45 26.80 -13.49
N VAL A 196 6.12 25.65 -13.60
CA VAL A 196 7.24 25.26 -12.75
C VAL A 196 8.43 24.89 -13.63
N THR A 197 9.60 25.41 -13.34
CA THR A 197 10.83 25.03 -14.04
C THR A 197 11.60 24.01 -13.20
N LEU A 198 11.96 22.90 -13.82
CA LEU A 198 12.75 21.83 -13.24
C LEU A 198 14.22 21.98 -13.68
N ALA A 199 15.15 21.80 -12.75
CA ALA A 199 16.59 21.86 -13.06
C ALA A 199 16.99 20.79 -14.09
N SER A 200 16.38 19.63 -14.05
CA SER A 200 16.55 18.57 -15.06
C SER A 200 15.36 17.63 -15.09
N LEU A 201 15.13 17.01 -16.23
CA LEU A 201 14.18 15.95 -16.46
C LEU A 201 14.86 14.84 -17.28
N VAL A 202 14.83 13.60 -16.80
CA VAL A 202 15.52 12.48 -17.47
C VAL A 202 14.60 11.77 -18.46
N SER A 203 13.32 11.67 -18.13
CA SER A 203 12.32 10.97 -18.94
C SER A 203 11.34 11.96 -19.58
N ALA A 204 10.62 11.53 -20.61
CA ALA A 204 9.47 12.26 -21.14
C ALA A 204 8.23 11.95 -20.32
N TYR A 205 7.37 12.94 -20.11
CA TYR A 205 6.11 12.82 -19.39
C TYR A 205 4.94 13.34 -20.22
N ALA A 206 3.82 12.63 -20.15
CA ALA A 206 2.60 12.99 -20.86
C ALA A 206 1.87 14.16 -20.17
N VAL A 207 0.89 14.73 -20.87
CA VAL A 207 -0.14 15.57 -20.25
C VAL A 207 -0.88 14.75 -19.19
N GLY A 208 -1.12 15.34 -18.04
CA GLY A 208 -1.75 14.64 -16.91
C GLY A 208 -0.77 13.97 -15.93
N ALA A 209 0.55 14.06 -16.17
CA ALA A 209 1.53 13.60 -15.20
C ALA A 209 1.36 14.32 -13.87
N LYS A 210 1.46 13.59 -12.77
CA LYS A 210 1.33 14.12 -11.40
C LYS A 210 2.70 14.53 -10.87
N ILE A 211 2.80 15.72 -10.29
CA ILE A 211 4.03 16.23 -9.67
C ILE A 211 3.74 16.77 -8.27
N GLY A 212 4.50 16.31 -7.27
CA GLY A 212 4.26 16.68 -5.86
C GLY A 212 5.33 16.09 -4.94
N GLU A 213 5.15 16.26 -3.63
CA GLU A 213 6.11 15.74 -2.63
C GLU A 213 6.14 14.20 -2.60
N ASP A 214 4.98 13.58 -2.59
CA ASP A 214 4.83 12.13 -2.72
C ASP A 214 3.47 11.81 -3.38
N PRO A 215 3.41 11.78 -4.71
CA PRO A 215 2.15 11.58 -5.42
C PRO A 215 1.57 10.18 -5.28
N GLN A 216 2.30 9.19 -4.72
CA GLN A 216 1.75 7.85 -4.54
C GLN A 216 2.53 6.96 -3.56
N PRO A 217 2.00 6.65 -2.38
CA PRO A 217 2.49 5.57 -1.53
C PRO A 217 1.58 4.34 -1.59
N VAL A 218 1.57 3.61 -2.69
CA VAL A 218 1.05 2.23 -2.66
C VAL A 218 2.09 1.37 -1.98
N VAL A 219 1.71 0.70 -0.91
CA VAL A 219 2.55 -0.26 -0.20
C VAL A 219 1.95 -1.66 -0.30
N VAL A 220 2.80 -2.63 -0.41
CA VAL A 220 2.47 -4.05 -0.27
C VAL A 220 3.39 -4.63 0.79
N GLY A 221 2.84 -5.33 1.76
CA GLY A 221 3.66 -5.82 2.85
C GLY A 221 3.05 -6.93 3.64
N HIS A 222 3.93 -7.79 4.09
CA HIS A 222 3.63 -8.95 4.87
C HIS A 222 3.79 -8.64 6.36
N TYR A 223 2.86 -9.15 7.14
CA TYR A 223 2.77 -8.93 8.57
C TYR A 223 3.56 -10.00 9.36
N GLN A 224 4.73 -10.41 8.85
CA GLN A 224 5.63 -11.29 9.58
C GLN A 224 6.93 -10.55 9.91
N SER A 225 7.31 -10.63 11.14
CA SER A 225 8.56 -10.26 11.82
C SER A 225 9.44 -9.19 11.15
N PRO A 226 9.68 -8.14 11.79
CA PRO A 226 8.95 -6.90 11.97
C PRO A 226 8.55 -6.32 10.62
N GLY A 227 7.28 -6.36 10.33
CA GLY A 227 6.57 -5.96 9.12
C GLY A 227 7.39 -5.24 8.04
N SER A 228 7.75 -5.95 6.98
CA SER A 228 8.41 -5.33 5.84
C SER A 228 7.38 -4.92 4.81
N PHE A 229 7.34 -3.63 4.49
CA PHE A 229 6.50 -3.10 3.44
C PHE A 229 7.37 -2.66 2.26
N TYR A 230 6.85 -2.87 1.06
CA TYR A 230 7.49 -2.50 -0.19
C TYR A 230 6.63 -1.47 -0.89
N ALA A 231 7.23 -0.34 -1.25
CA ALA A 231 6.57 0.73 -1.98
C ALA A 231 7.12 0.81 -3.40
N ILE A 232 6.31 1.31 -4.32
CA ILE A 232 6.71 1.54 -5.71
C ILE A 232 7.80 2.61 -5.79
N ASN A 233 7.81 3.54 -4.84
CA ASN A 233 8.72 4.67 -4.84
C ASN A 233 10.13 4.29 -4.41
N LYS A 234 11.08 4.33 -5.36
CA LYS A 234 12.52 4.14 -5.12
C LYS A 234 13.30 5.46 -5.10
N PHE A 235 12.68 6.55 -4.64
CA PHE A 235 13.19 7.88 -4.92
C PHE A 235 14.42 8.31 -4.12
N ASP A 236 14.63 7.77 -2.96
CA ASP A 236 15.62 8.29 -2.03
C ASP A 236 16.93 7.51 -2.04
N GLY A 237 17.31 6.92 -3.19
CA GLY A 237 18.52 6.12 -3.27
C GLY A 237 18.44 4.82 -2.46
N TRP A 238 17.25 4.27 -2.32
CA TRP A 238 17.01 2.99 -1.67
C TRP A 238 17.81 1.91 -2.37
N ALA A 239 18.75 1.33 -1.66
CA ALA A 239 19.75 0.41 -2.21
C ALA A 239 19.19 -0.97 -2.61
N SER A 240 17.94 -1.28 -2.30
CA SER A 240 17.32 -2.55 -2.70
C SER A 240 16.48 -2.39 -3.96
N ALA A 241 16.42 -3.46 -4.76
CA ALA A 241 15.65 -3.52 -6.00
C ALA A 241 14.14 -3.30 -5.81
N ALA A 242 13.64 -3.45 -4.60
CA ALA A 242 12.32 -3.05 -4.14
C ALA A 242 12.53 -2.04 -3.00
N GLY A 243 12.02 -0.85 -3.13
CA GLY A 243 12.09 0.14 -2.05
C GLY A 243 11.49 -0.44 -0.76
N GLN A 244 12.34 -0.71 0.22
CA GLN A 244 11.92 -1.31 1.48
C GLN A 244 11.48 -0.19 2.42
N THR A 245 10.21 -0.15 2.73
CA THR A 245 9.69 0.63 3.85
C THR A 245 9.62 -0.29 5.05
N GLY A 246 10.54 -0.17 5.98
CA GLY A 246 10.41 -0.84 7.28
C GLY A 246 9.23 -0.24 8.04
N SER A 247 8.39 -1.04 8.65
CA SER A 247 7.49 -0.53 9.69
C SER A 247 8.33 -0.03 10.86
N CYS A 248 7.82 0.92 11.66
CA CYS A 248 8.38 1.25 12.97
C CYS A 248 8.23 0.10 13.97
N ALA A 249 8.45 -1.12 13.53
CA ALA A 249 8.29 -2.34 14.30
C ALA A 249 9.13 -2.36 15.58
N ALA A 250 10.26 -1.65 15.61
CA ALA A 250 11.04 -1.54 16.85
C ALA A 250 10.29 -0.80 17.97
N ALA A 251 9.49 0.21 17.64
CA ALA A 251 8.64 0.86 18.63
C ALA A 251 7.44 -0.03 18.99
N HIS A 252 6.79 -0.65 17.99
CA HIS A 252 5.67 -1.56 18.20
C HIS A 252 6.07 -2.85 18.91
N GLY A 253 7.24 -3.44 18.60
CA GLY A 253 7.73 -4.65 19.24
C GLY A 253 7.83 -4.52 20.77
N ASN A 254 8.22 -3.37 21.27
CA ASN A 254 8.25 -3.11 22.71
C ASN A 254 6.86 -2.95 23.33
N PHE A 255 5.88 -2.42 22.59
CA PHE A 255 4.49 -2.34 23.05
C PHE A 255 3.75 -3.66 22.95
N GLN A 256 4.09 -4.50 21.98
CA GLN A 256 3.46 -5.79 21.75
C GLN A 256 3.93 -6.87 22.71
N THR A 257 5.18 -6.79 23.18
CA THR A 257 5.75 -7.74 24.16
C THR A 257 5.55 -7.31 25.60
N ALA A 258 5.32 -6.02 25.85
CA ALA A 258 4.94 -5.56 27.18
C ALA A 258 3.46 -5.90 27.43
N ALA A 259 3.16 -6.48 28.58
CA ALA A 259 1.78 -6.57 29.04
C ALA A 259 1.15 -5.17 28.95
N ASN A 260 0.00 -5.05 28.30
CA ASN A 260 -0.69 -3.78 28.20
C ASN A 260 -0.85 -3.18 29.60
N PRO A 261 -0.25 -2.03 29.92
CA PRO A 261 -0.31 -1.43 31.26
C PRO A 261 -1.75 -1.16 31.71
N ASP A 262 -2.66 -1.02 30.77
CA ASP A 262 -4.07 -0.75 31.02
C ASP A 262 -4.90 -2.01 31.28
N GLN A 263 -4.36 -3.21 31.15
CA GLN A 263 -5.05 -4.47 31.49
C GLN A 263 -5.60 -4.48 32.92
N ARG A 264 -4.93 -3.81 33.86
CA ARG A 264 -5.40 -3.68 35.23
C ARG A 264 -6.77 -3.02 35.35
N TYR A 265 -7.17 -2.26 34.35
CA TYR A 265 -8.40 -1.48 34.30
C TYR A 265 -9.36 -1.97 33.22
N GLY A 266 -9.06 -3.08 32.54
CA GLY A 266 -9.85 -3.60 31.41
C GLY A 266 -9.81 -2.68 30.17
N LEU A 267 -8.81 -1.82 30.08
CA LEU A 267 -8.63 -0.92 28.94
C LEU A 267 -7.70 -1.56 27.88
N VAL A 268 -8.01 -1.35 26.63
CA VAL A 268 -7.17 -1.74 25.49
C VAL A 268 -6.69 -0.49 24.79
N THR A 269 -5.37 -0.32 24.75
CA THR A 269 -4.75 0.78 24.01
C THR A 269 -4.43 0.34 22.59
N MET A 270 -4.96 1.06 21.61
CA MET A 270 -4.72 0.85 20.20
C MET A 270 -3.78 1.94 19.67
N PHE A 271 -2.76 1.52 18.92
CA PHE A 271 -1.80 2.43 18.31
C PHE A 271 -1.89 2.31 16.79
N PRO A 272 -1.86 3.42 16.03
CA PRO A 272 -1.75 3.36 14.59
C PRO A 272 -0.54 2.51 14.18
N TRP A 273 -0.71 1.68 13.16
CA TRP A 273 0.42 0.94 12.62
C TRP A 273 1.23 1.84 11.70
N LEU A 274 2.38 2.28 12.19
CA LEU A 274 3.23 3.25 11.51
C LEU A 274 4.08 2.58 10.42
N VAL A 275 4.14 3.22 9.27
CA VAL A 275 5.02 2.86 8.15
C VAL A 275 6.16 3.86 8.09
N ALA A 276 7.38 3.37 8.17
CA ALA A 276 8.58 4.19 8.14
C ALA A 276 9.53 3.73 7.04
N HIS A 277 10.15 4.70 6.37
CA HIS A 277 11.32 4.46 5.57
C HIS A 277 12.56 4.48 6.46
N THR A 278 13.34 3.41 6.41
CA THR A 278 14.56 3.30 7.19
C THR A 278 15.74 3.07 6.27
N THR A 279 16.69 4.01 6.27
CA THR A 279 18.04 3.81 5.71
C THR A 279 19.05 3.70 6.85
N ALA A 280 20.30 3.36 6.54
CA ALA A 280 21.38 3.42 7.52
C ALA A 280 21.62 4.85 8.04
N ALA A 281 21.25 5.86 7.27
CA ALA A 281 21.52 7.27 7.56
C ALA A 281 20.37 7.98 8.29
N TYR A 282 19.10 7.59 8.03
CA TYR A 282 17.93 8.23 8.64
C TYR A 282 16.71 7.32 8.70
N LYS A 283 15.77 7.68 9.55
CA LYS A 283 14.45 7.07 9.67
C LYS A 283 13.39 8.13 9.45
N GLU A 284 12.48 7.89 8.54
CA GLU A 284 11.40 8.80 8.20
C GLU A 284 10.07 8.10 8.33
N LEU A 285 9.14 8.69 9.08
CA LEU A 285 7.77 8.21 9.17
C LEU A 285 7.02 8.66 7.92
N ARG A 286 6.45 7.71 7.18
CA ARG A 286 5.70 7.96 5.94
C ARG A 286 4.21 8.10 6.19
N GLY A 287 3.68 7.35 7.12
CA GLY A 287 2.26 7.34 7.41
C GLY A 287 1.87 6.20 8.33
N GLU A 288 0.59 5.89 8.34
CA GLU A 288 0.00 4.78 9.08
C GLU A 288 -0.84 3.90 8.15
N LEU A 289 -0.97 2.62 8.48
CA LEU A 289 -1.91 1.73 7.79
C LEU A 289 -3.33 2.20 8.05
N ILE A 290 -4.17 2.12 7.03
CA ILE A 290 -5.57 2.53 7.13
C ILE A 290 -6.34 1.44 7.88
N GLU A 291 -7.03 1.83 8.96
CA GLU A 291 -7.92 0.98 9.77
C GLU A 291 -7.29 -0.32 10.34
N VAL A 292 -5.95 -0.36 10.42
CA VAL A 292 -5.18 -1.43 11.06
C VAL A 292 -4.33 -0.86 12.18
N TYR A 293 -4.48 -1.39 13.38
CA TYR A 293 -3.89 -0.88 14.60
C TYR A 293 -3.07 -1.95 15.31
N ALA A 294 -1.99 -1.56 15.97
CA ALA A 294 -1.27 -2.42 16.89
C ALA A 294 -1.95 -2.37 18.27
N ILE A 295 -2.01 -3.51 18.95
CA ILE A 295 -2.51 -3.61 20.33
C ILE A 295 -1.51 -4.36 21.20
N GLY A 296 -1.56 -4.14 22.52
CA GLY A 296 -0.73 -4.87 23.48
C GLY A 296 -1.13 -6.34 23.59
N SER A 297 -0.15 -7.21 23.87
CA SER A 297 -0.38 -8.63 24.10
C SER A 297 -1.25 -8.87 25.35
N GLY A 298 -2.11 -9.89 25.29
CA GLY A 298 -2.93 -10.33 26.42
C GLY A 298 -4.14 -9.45 26.72
N ALA A 299 -4.46 -8.50 25.83
CA ALA A 299 -5.64 -7.64 26.00
C ALA A 299 -6.95 -8.31 25.55
N ALA A 300 -6.85 -9.28 24.64
CA ALA A 300 -7.96 -10.04 24.08
C ALA A 300 -7.45 -11.34 23.45
N ASP A 301 -8.33 -12.26 23.11
CA ASP A 301 -8.00 -13.44 22.32
C ASP A 301 -8.14 -13.15 20.81
N SER A 302 -7.48 -13.98 19.98
CA SER A 302 -7.66 -13.87 18.53
C SER A 302 -9.11 -14.18 18.16
N GLU A 303 -9.66 -13.39 17.23
CA GLU A 303 -11.03 -13.37 16.76
C GLU A 303 -12.02 -12.68 17.72
N ASP A 304 -11.58 -12.20 18.88
CA ASP A 304 -12.39 -11.30 19.69
C ASP A 304 -12.74 -10.02 18.94
N VAL A 305 -13.87 -9.43 19.30
CA VAL A 305 -14.33 -8.15 18.79
C VAL A 305 -14.36 -7.15 19.93
N LEU A 306 -13.62 -6.05 19.75
CA LEU A 306 -13.62 -4.92 20.67
C LEU A 306 -14.45 -3.78 20.08
N THR A 307 -15.26 -3.16 20.92
CA THR A 307 -15.97 -1.92 20.55
C THR A 307 -15.30 -0.74 21.21
N LEU A 308 -14.81 0.21 20.40
CA LEU A 308 -14.17 1.41 20.88
C LEU A 308 -14.73 2.63 20.14
N ASN A 309 -15.22 3.62 20.89
CA ASN A 309 -15.82 4.85 20.33
C ASN A 309 -16.91 4.59 19.27
N GLY A 310 -17.70 3.53 19.45
CA GLY A 310 -18.77 3.18 18.53
C GLY A 310 -18.35 2.43 17.26
N ALA A 311 -17.08 2.12 17.12
CA ALA A 311 -16.55 1.27 16.05
C ALA A 311 -16.16 -0.11 16.58
N SER A 312 -16.35 -1.16 15.79
CA SER A 312 -15.96 -2.52 16.10
C SER A 312 -14.62 -2.86 15.46
N TYR A 313 -13.80 -3.60 16.19
CA TYR A 313 -12.47 -4.02 15.75
C TYR A 313 -12.28 -5.51 16.06
N LYS A 314 -11.89 -6.27 15.05
CA LYS A 314 -11.53 -7.67 15.21
C LYS A 314 -10.04 -7.84 15.50
N ILE A 315 -9.75 -8.69 16.47
CA ILE A 315 -8.40 -8.90 16.99
C ILE A 315 -7.77 -10.12 16.34
N PHE A 316 -6.49 -10.02 16.00
CA PHE A 316 -5.68 -11.14 15.53
C PHE A 316 -4.28 -11.12 16.15
N ASN A 317 -3.84 -12.30 16.62
CA ASN A 317 -2.44 -12.51 16.97
C ASN A 317 -1.71 -13.05 15.73
N LEU A 318 -1.17 -12.16 14.93
CA LEU A 318 -0.49 -12.53 13.70
C LEU A 318 0.87 -13.19 13.98
N SER A 319 1.24 -14.15 13.13
CA SER A 319 2.57 -14.80 13.16
C SER A 319 3.67 -13.74 13.02
N GLY A 320 4.51 -13.64 14.02
CA GLY A 320 5.54 -12.60 14.11
C GLY A 320 5.33 -11.67 15.29
N PRO A 321 5.51 -10.35 15.14
CA PRO A 321 5.54 -9.45 16.29
C PRO A 321 4.17 -9.07 16.82
N GLY A 322 3.03 -9.70 16.35
CA GLY A 322 2.01 -9.15 17.02
C GLY A 322 0.56 -9.19 16.80
N TRP A 323 0.01 -8.64 17.85
CA TRP A 323 -1.40 -8.40 17.98
C TRP A 323 -1.83 -7.18 17.17
N CYS A 324 -2.82 -7.36 16.32
CA CYS A 324 -3.47 -6.25 15.61
C CYS A 324 -4.98 -6.23 15.86
N ALA A 325 -5.53 -5.04 15.74
CA ALA A 325 -6.96 -4.77 15.68
C ALA A 325 -7.28 -4.21 14.30
N VAL A 326 -8.27 -4.77 13.64
CA VAL A 326 -8.73 -4.36 12.32
C VAL A 326 -10.17 -3.92 12.43
N LYS A 327 -10.52 -2.76 11.92
CA LYS A 327 -11.90 -2.27 11.94
C LYS A 327 -12.82 -3.19 11.14
N GLU A 328 -14.02 -3.44 11.66
CA GLU A 328 -15.09 -4.22 11.00
C GLU A 328 -16.11 -3.37 10.26
#